data_835073c0eb3e1ab01dda4a24ef5757be
#
_entry.id   835073c0eb3e1ab01dda4a24ef5757be
#
_cell.length_a   1.000
_cell.length_b   1.000
_cell.length_c   1.000
_cell.angle_alpha   90.00
_cell.angle_beta   90.00
_cell.angle_gamma   90.00
#
_symmetry.space_group_name_H-M   'P 1'
#
loop_
_entity.id
_entity.type
_entity.pdbx_description
1 polymer ?
#
loop_
_entity_poly.entity_id
_entity_poly.type
_entity_poly.pdbx_seq_one_letter_code
_entity_poly.pdbx_strand_id
1 'polypeptide(L)'
;MVSTRRVVSLLNPDEKISHVALEEERNLLAWVEGRTSVHLGHLDVNGELERLCMFSSPHTVSFLSFHRSHLVVGDDIGTLAFYDHEGLLLESQDVDGGVQDCLFMDLKAVVLSGMGEVHLVQFERNAINLSRKLGLNDVVHFTARTGRIYVAEQAGGVVACDEEEIVWRRPGRGDHGERITGLGLTREGRLFLTREGHALVAGDEEAIEFELWSNDELQVRYDQRMRLLTSEESPLGAILGFDDGTVHRLFEDGTMEELLATGHPVFSCAEHRGEVLASSWFYIHGILDGVTWKVEHQGMPEMLCYHSKLRLLVFAGDDQNDYTNPEPIGLMDMNEGIVEADTSDLSQWFQVNDAAQPLSAEELYADDHDVLEHLTEDERASLTSMSKSDVPHDSLMAAMEQDVEPHSGQSPMPSDDDLLDALNSVEALTLEETDELLDALSASASEFIPPRAVAGDDQRHVAERDGTCVVLLDGRDSYDPQNQIVRWSWYDERGRELASVAQVKLKLPVGRHRFELRVVDGEGSWTMDSLLVHVLDGSTS
;
A
#
# COMPACT_ATOMS: atom_id res chain seq x y z
N MET A 1 -9.04 -30.93 -3.13
CA MET A 1 -7.62 -30.87 -3.54
C MET A 1 -7.45 -29.67 -4.45
N VAL A 2 -6.38 -28.96 -4.30
CA VAL A 2 -6.05 -27.74 -5.06
C VAL A 2 -4.71 -27.97 -5.73
N SER A 3 -4.59 -27.59 -7.00
CA SER A 3 -3.30 -27.62 -7.69
C SER A 3 -2.41 -26.53 -7.12
N THR A 4 -1.19 -26.86 -6.77
CA THR A 4 -0.21 -25.96 -6.14
C THR A 4 1.19 -26.28 -6.61
N ARG A 5 2.16 -25.45 -6.20
CA ARG A 5 3.60 -25.70 -6.37
C ARG A 5 4.28 -25.77 -5.01
N ARG A 6 5.40 -26.48 -4.95
CA ARG A 6 6.20 -26.51 -3.75
C ARG A 6 6.93 -25.19 -3.55
N VAL A 7 6.91 -24.69 -2.33
CA VAL A 7 7.57 -23.45 -1.94
C VAL A 7 8.47 -23.73 -0.75
N VAL A 8 9.57 -22.99 -0.66
CA VAL A 8 10.47 -23.01 0.50
C VAL A 8 10.70 -21.60 0.99
N SER A 9 10.93 -21.42 2.29
CA SER A 9 11.41 -20.16 2.84
C SER A 9 12.87 -19.98 2.42
N LEU A 10 13.15 -18.93 1.65
CA LEU A 10 14.50 -18.56 1.25
C LEU A 10 15.23 -17.84 2.40
N LEU A 11 14.51 -16.97 3.08
CA LEU A 11 15.03 -16.12 4.14
C LEU A 11 13.90 -15.76 5.11
N ASN A 12 14.19 -15.85 6.41
CA ASN A 12 13.36 -15.26 7.45
C ASN A 12 14.01 -13.93 7.85
N PRO A 13 13.39 -12.77 7.53
CA PRO A 13 13.94 -11.46 7.85
C PRO A 13 13.72 -11.10 9.32
N ASP A 14 14.55 -10.19 9.83
CA ASP A 14 14.37 -9.62 11.18
C ASP A 14 13.32 -8.49 11.19
N GLU A 15 13.17 -7.77 10.06
CA GLU A 15 12.18 -6.73 9.84
C GLU A 15 11.39 -6.98 8.55
N LYS A 16 10.24 -6.32 8.39
CA LYS A 16 9.39 -6.47 7.21
C LYS A 16 10.12 -6.10 5.92
N ILE A 17 9.87 -6.84 4.86
CA ILE A 17 10.48 -6.63 3.55
C ILE A 17 9.71 -5.56 2.79
N SER A 18 10.37 -4.48 2.42
CA SER A 18 9.77 -3.41 1.63
C SER A 18 10.08 -3.49 0.13
N HIS A 19 11.25 -4.01 -0.24
CA HIS A 19 11.66 -4.14 -1.64
C HIS A 19 12.48 -5.40 -1.85
N VAL A 20 12.34 -6.00 -3.05
CA VAL A 20 13.18 -7.10 -3.52
C VAL A 20 13.56 -6.86 -4.97
N ALA A 21 14.80 -7.12 -5.34
CA ALA A 21 15.29 -7.05 -6.71
C ALA A 21 16.24 -8.22 -7.00
N LEU A 22 16.21 -8.72 -8.24
CA LEU A 22 16.99 -9.86 -8.69
C LEU A 22 17.82 -9.50 -9.91
N GLU A 23 19.08 -9.95 -9.94
CA GLU A 23 19.98 -9.83 -11.06
C GLU A 23 20.39 -11.23 -11.56
N GLU A 24 20.15 -11.50 -12.84
CA GLU A 24 20.27 -12.83 -13.42
C GLU A 24 21.68 -13.23 -13.90
N GLU A 25 22.56 -12.28 -14.20
CA GLU A 25 23.87 -12.60 -14.76
C GLU A 25 24.83 -13.14 -13.70
N ARG A 26 24.74 -12.59 -12.51
CA ARG A 26 25.57 -12.95 -11.36
C ARG A 26 24.78 -13.64 -10.24
N ASN A 27 23.48 -13.89 -10.45
CA ASN A 27 22.57 -14.48 -9.49
C ASN A 27 22.53 -13.69 -8.17
N LEU A 28 22.42 -12.36 -8.25
CA LEU A 28 22.35 -11.51 -7.06
C LEU A 28 20.91 -11.25 -6.68
N LEU A 29 20.63 -11.31 -5.40
CA LEU A 29 19.38 -10.90 -4.79
C LEU A 29 19.65 -9.74 -3.85
N ALA A 30 18.93 -8.64 -4.03
CA ALA A 30 18.90 -7.54 -3.09
C ALA A 30 17.52 -7.43 -2.45
N TRP A 31 17.49 -7.09 -1.16
CA TRP A 31 16.25 -6.85 -0.45
C TRP A 31 16.43 -5.74 0.60
N VAL A 32 15.32 -5.13 0.99
CA VAL A 32 15.31 -4.10 2.03
C VAL A 32 14.52 -4.62 3.21
N GLU A 33 15.17 -4.76 4.36
CA GLU A 33 14.54 -5.04 5.65
C GLU A 33 14.20 -3.73 6.34
N GLY A 34 12.96 -3.60 6.82
CA GLY A 34 12.43 -2.36 7.34
C GLY A 34 12.33 -1.29 6.25
N ARG A 35 12.86 -0.11 6.54
CA ARG A 35 12.78 1.04 5.64
C ARG A 35 14.12 1.44 5.02
N THR A 36 15.23 1.07 5.65
CA THR A 36 16.55 1.62 5.31
C THR A 36 17.65 0.58 5.18
N SER A 37 17.43 -0.66 5.67
CA SER A 37 18.46 -1.69 5.70
C SER A 37 18.50 -2.46 4.38
N VAL A 38 19.49 -2.18 3.54
CA VAL A 38 19.66 -2.81 2.23
C VAL A 38 20.63 -3.99 2.36
N HIS A 39 20.18 -5.15 1.96
CA HIS A 39 20.93 -6.39 1.97
C HIS A 39 21.22 -6.87 0.56
N LEU A 40 22.34 -7.53 0.38
CA LEU A 40 22.75 -8.15 -0.87
C LEU A 40 23.23 -9.58 -0.62
N GLY A 41 22.77 -10.51 -1.44
CA GLY A 41 23.15 -11.91 -1.37
C GLY A 41 23.34 -12.53 -2.75
N HIS A 42 23.96 -13.71 -2.76
CA HIS A 42 24.12 -14.54 -3.95
C HIS A 42 23.19 -15.75 -3.84
N LEU A 43 22.34 -15.93 -4.85
CA LEU A 43 21.42 -17.05 -4.97
C LEU A 43 22.09 -18.15 -5.81
N ASP A 44 22.35 -19.30 -5.23
CA ASP A 44 22.97 -20.40 -5.95
C ASP A 44 21.97 -21.17 -6.82
N VAL A 45 22.49 -22.14 -7.58
CA VAL A 45 21.68 -22.99 -8.48
C VAL A 45 20.71 -23.94 -7.73
N ASN A 46 20.91 -24.15 -6.44
CA ASN A 46 20.05 -24.99 -5.61
C ASN A 46 18.99 -24.17 -4.89
N GLY A 47 19.00 -22.85 -5.06
CA GLY A 47 18.10 -21.94 -4.36
C GLY A 47 18.58 -21.61 -2.93
N GLU A 48 19.85 -21.77 -2.62
CA GLU A 48 20.43 -21.35 -1.35
C GLU A 48 20.93 -19.90 -1.46
N LEU A 49 20.65 -19.09 -0.43
CA LEU A 49 21.04 -17.68 -0.37
C LEU A 49 22.25 -17.48 0.54
N GLU A 50 23.35 -17.02 -0.03
CA GLU A 50 24.54 -16.58 0.70
C GLU A 50 24.50 -15.05 0.86
N ARG A 51 24.42 -14.54 2.10
CA ARG A 51 24.49 -13.10 2.37
C ARG A 51 25.90 -12.57 2.09
N LEU A 52 26.02 -11.56 1.22
CA LEU A 52 27.29 -10.93 0.86
C LEU A 52 27.59 -9.72 1.72
N CYS A 53 26.67 -8.78 1.78
CA CYS A 53 26.83 -7.54 2.54
C CYS A 53 25.48 -6.95 2.96
N MET A 54 25.56 -5.97 3.85
CA MET A 54 24.45 -5.14 4.29
C MET A 54 24.96 -3.70 4.47
N PHE A 55 24.15 -2.74 4.07
CA PHE A 55 24.41 -1.32 4.34
C PHE A 55 23.08 -0.59 4.59
N SER A 56 23.16 0.60 5.17
CA SER A 56 21.97 1.39 5.47
C SER A 56 21.85 2.57 4.50
N SER A 57 20.66 2.72 3.91
CA SER A 57 20.29 3.97 3.22
C SER A 57 20.10 5.09 4.25
N PRO A 58 20.46 6.34 3.94
CA PRO A 58 20.26 7.47 4.86
C PRO A 58 18.77 7.77 5.11
N HIS A 59 17.90 7.42 4.19
CA HIS A 59 16.46 7.67 4.22
C HIS A 59 15.68 6.41 3.81
N THR A 60 14.35 6.46 3.88
CA THR A 60 13.47 5.37 3.46
C THR A 60 13.71 5.00 2.01
N VAL A 61 14.02 3.75 1.74
CA VAL A 61 14.16 3.24 0.38
C VAL A 61 12.77 3.24 -0.27
N SER A 62 12.67 3.89 -1.41
CA SER A 62 11.46 3.98 -2.22
C SER A 62 11.58 3.26 -3.57
N PHE A 63 12.81 2.90 -3.95
CA PHE A 63 13.10 2.19 -5.19
C PHE A 63 14.32 1.29 -5.03
N LEU A 64 14.23 0.05 -5.52
CA LEU A 64 15.32 -0.92 -5.54
C LEU A 64 15.30 -1.68 -6.87
N SER A 65 16.41 -1.69 -7.59
CA SER A 65 16.53 -2.46 -8.84
C SER A 65 17.98 -2.73 -9.17
N PHE A 66 18.22 -3.63 -10.13
CA PHE A 66 19.54 -3.82 -10.72
C PHE A 66 19.59 -3.27 -12.14
N HIS A 67 20.68 -2.62 -12.47
CA HIS A 67 21.00 -2.24 -13.83
C HIS A 67 22.46 -2.57 -14.15
N ARG A 68 22.69 -3.44 -15.13
CA ARG A 68 24.04 -3.85 -15.59
C ARG A 68 24.97 -4.26 -14.44
N SER A 69 24.48 -5.12 -13.57
CA SER A 69 25.21 -5.62 -12.39
C SER A 69 25.52 -4.55 -11.33
N HIS A 70 24.91 -3.38 -11.39
CA HIS A 70 24.93 -2.38 -10.33
C HIS A 70 23.59 -2.41 -9.60
N LEU A 71 23.63 -2.38 -8.28
CA LEU A 71 22.45 -2.19 -7.48
C LEU A 71 22.11 -0.69 -7.45
N VAL A 72 20.89 -0.35 -7.78
CA VAL A 72 20.36 1.01 -7.78
C VAL A 72 19.35 1.15 -6.66
N VAL A 73 19.60 2.10 -5.78
CA VAL A 73 18.78 2.39 -4.61
C VAL A 73 18.31 3.83 -4.68
N GLY A 74 17.01 4.04 -4.68
CA GLY A 74 16.38 5.35 -4.56
C GLY A 74 15.77 5.54 -3.19
N ASP A 75 15.83 6.74 -2.62
CA ASP A 75 15.17 7.07 -1.38
C ASP A 75 14.04 8.10 -1.56
N ASP A 76 13.19 8.23 -0.56
CA ASP A 76 12.00 9.10 -0.56
C ASP A 76 12.31 10.59 -0.39
N ILE A 77 13.54 10.95 -0.04
CA ILE A 77 13.97 12.35 0.15
C ILE A 77 14.62 12.92 -1.11
N GLY A 78 15.48 12.12 -1.79
CA GLY A 78 16.07 12.63 -3.00
C GLY A 78 17.40 12.02 -3.44
N THR A 79 17.79 10.87 -2.93
CA THR A 79 19.06 10.25 -3.34
C THR A 79 18.79 9.08 -4.29
N LEU A 80 19.44 9.08 -5.43
CA LEU A 80 19.57 7.91 -6.31
C LEU A 80 21.03 7.44 -6.25
N ALA A 81 21.27 6.31 -5.58
CA ALA A 81 22.59 5.77 -5.30
C ALA A 81 22.86 4.49 -6.10
N PHE A 82 24.11 4.32 -6.51
CA PHE A 82 24.57 3.17 -7.30
C PHE A 82 25.67 2.45 -6.55
N TYR A 83 25.48 1.16 -6.36
CA TYR A 83 26.40 0.29 -5.65
C TYR A 83 26.93 -0.81 -6.59
N ASP A 84 28.13 -1.27 -6.32
CA ASP A 84 28.65 -2.46 -6.99
C ASP A 84 28.08 -3.75 -6.38
N HIS A 85 28.53 -4.89 -6.89
CA HIS A 85 28.09 -6.22 -6.44
C HIS A 85 28.65 -6.61 -5.06
N GLU A 86 29.54 -5.81 -4.47
CA GLU A 86 30.06 -5.98 -3.11
C GLU A 86 29.38 -5.00 -2.12
N GLY A 87 28.44 -4.16 -2.62
CA GLY A 87 27.71 -3.16 -1.84
C GLY A 87 28.52 -1.88 -1.59
N LEU A 88 29.58 -1.66 -2.35
CA LEU A 88 30.35 -0.41 -2.28
C LEU A 88 29.64 0.68 -3.08
N LEU A 89 29.39 1.83 -2.45
CA LEU A 89 28.83 3.00 -3.12
C LEU A 89 29.80 3.50 -4.20
N LEU A 90 29.34 3.52 -5.44
CA LEU A 90 30.10 4.02 -6.60
C LEU A 90 29.82 5.50 -6.82
N GLU A 91 28.54 5.86 -6.82
CA GLU A 91 28.11 7.24 -7.07
C GLU A 91 26.68 7.44 -6.53
N SER A 92 26.34 8.70 -6.24
CA SER A 92 24.98 9.10 -5.90
C SER A 92 24.63 10.41 -6.62
N GLN A 93 23.34 10.55 -6.95
CA GLN A 93 22.77 11.73 -7.60
C GLN A 93 21.61 12.26 -6.77
N ASP A 94 21.48 13.58 -6.70
CA ASP A 94 20.34 14.21 -6.05
C ASP A 94 19.17 14.31 -7.03
N VAL A 95 17.98 13.86 -6.59
CA VAL A 95 16.73 13.94 -7.32
C VAL A 95 15.72 14.66 -6.44
N ASP A 96 15.40 15.90 -6.75
CA ASP A 96 14.48 16.71 -5.96
C ASP A 96 13.13 16.01 -5.74
N GLY A 97 12.72 15.84 -4.48
CA GLY A 97 11.44 15.24 -4.10
C GLY A 97 11.43 13.71 -4.01
N GLY A 98 12.61 13.08 -3.98
CA GLY A 98 12.74 11.62 -3.86
C GLY A 98 12.60 10.87 -5.17
N VAL A 99 12.91 9.59 -5.15
CA VAL A 99 12.79 8.69 -6.31
C VAL A 99 11.49 7.89 -6.15
N GLN A 100 10.50 8.19 -6.99
CA GLN A 100 9.25 7.43 -6.99
C GLN A 100 9.36 6.14 -7.79
N ASP A 101 9.99 6.22 -8.97
CA ASP A 101 10.19 5.08 -9.86
C ASP A 101 11.33 5.34 -10.85
N CYS A 102 11.91 4.28 -11.43
CA CYS A 102 13.00 4.38 -12.36
C CYS A 102 12.96 3.28 -13.43
N LEU A 103 13.02 3.65 -14.69
CA LEU A 103 13.10 2.72 -15.83
C LEU A 103 14.46 2.81 -16.50
N PHE A 104 15.02 1.66 -16.82
CA PHE A 104 16.34 1.58 -17.47
C PHE A 104 16.23 1.34 -18.96
N MET A 105 16.97 2.14 -19.71
CA MET A 105 17.16 2.03 -21.15
C MET A 105 18.66 1.97 -21.43
N ASP A 106 19.18 0.86 -21.85
CA ASP A 106 20.57 0.68 -22.27
C ASP A 106 21.62 1.48 -21.45
N LEU A 107 21.94 2.70 -21.88
CA LEU A 107 22.89 3.63 -21.24
C LEU A 107 22.22 4.78 -20.48
N LYS A 108 20.92 4.74 -20.34
CA LYS A 108 20.13 5.79 -19.71
C LYS A 108 19.13 5.20 -18.75
N ALA A 109 18.77 5.96 -17.72
CA ALA A 109 17.59 5.73 -16.92
C ALA A 109 16.66 6.94 -16.98
N VAL A 110 15.37 6.66 -16.91
CA VAL A 110 14.32 7.66 -16.72
C VAL A 110 13.87 7.55 -15.28
N VAL A 111 13.98 8.63 -14.54
CA VAL A 111 13.64 8.69 -13.12
C VAL A 111 12.43 9.57 -12.95
N LEU A 112 11.41 9.06 -12.32
CA LEU A 112 10.25 9.81 -11.86
C LEU A 112 10.49 10.24 -10.41
N SER A 113 10.43 11.53 -10.15
CA SER A 113 10.53 12.05 -8.79
C SER A 113 9.17 12.09 -8.09
N GLY A 114 9.17 12.10 -6.76
CA GLY A 114 7.96 12.29 -5.97
C GLY A 114 7.26 13.64 -6.18
N MET A 115 7.91 14.59 -6.86
CA MET A 115 7.31 15.86 -7.32
C MET A 115 6.64 15.74 -8.69
N GLY A 116 6.56 14.55 -9.28
CA GLY A 116 5.99 14.34 -10.61
C GLY A 116 6.88 14.87 -11.75
N GLU A 117 8.17 15.01 -11.52
CA GLU A 117 9.14 15.46 -12.50
C GLU A 117 9.91 14.28 -13.10
N VAL A 118 10.25 14.38 -14.38
CA VAL A 118 11.00 13.33 -15.08
C VAL A 118 12.43 13.78 -15.36
N HIS A 119 13.38 12.98 -14.91
CA HIS A 119 14.81 13.19 -15.07
C HIS A 119 15.43 12.11 -15.96
N LEU A 120 16.38 12.47 -16.78
CA LEU A 120 17.23 11.54 -17.53
C LEU A 120 18.58 11.41 -16.83
N VAL A 121 18.95 10.17 -16.52
CA VAL A 121 20.28 9.83 -15.99
C VAL A 121 21.05 9.09 -17.05
N GLN A 122 22.25 9.54 -17.35
CA GLN A 122 23.11 8.92 -18.34
C GLN A 122 24.24 8.12 -17.66
N PHE A 123 24.40 6.89 -18.09
CA PHE A 123 25.46 6.01 -17.60
C PHE A 123 26.66 6.07 -18.55
N GLU A 124 27.79 6.55 -18.06
CA GLU A 124 29.09 6.39 -18.69
C GLU A 124 29.86 5.28 -17.98
N ARG A 125 30.93 4.78 -18.59
CA ARG A 125 31.69 3.62 -18.07
C ARG A 125 32.16 3.76 -16.63
N ASN A 126 32.37 4.98 -16.12
CA ASN A 126 32.85 5.27 -14.78
C ASN A 126 32.18 6.50 -14.12
N ALA A 127 31.10 7.01 -14.69
CA ALA A 127 30.41 8.18 -14.18
C ALA A 127 28.91 8.08 -14.47
N ILE A 128 28.12 8.56 -13.54
CA ILE A 128 26.68 8.65 -13.65
C ILE A 128 26.34 10.13 -13.60
N ASN A 129 25.78 10.63 -14.68
CA ASN A 129 25.46 12.05 -14.79
C ASN A 129 23.95 12.23 -14.82
N LEU A 130 23.40 13.01 -13.90
CA LEU A 130 22.03 13.49 -14.01
C LEU A 130 21.99 14.45 -15.21
N SER A 131 21.57 13.94 -16.36
CA SER A 131 21.82 14.65 -17.60
C SER A 131 20.81 15.75 -17.86
N ARG A 132 19.52 15.60 -17.47
CA ARG A 132 18.51 16.60 -17.77
C ARG A 132 17.17 16.34 -17.13
N LYS A 133 16.51 17.44 -16.70
CA LYS A 133 15.09 17.49 -16.36
C LYS A 133 14.29 17.74 -17.64
N LEU A 134 13.33 16.88 -17.96
CA LEU A 134 12.60 16.93 -19.24
C LEU A 134 11.56 18.06 -19.32
N GLY A 135 11.37 18.85 -18.28
CA GLY A 135 10.38 19.94 -18.29
C GLY A 135 8.92 19.45 -18.34
N LEU A 136 8.70 18.21 -17.94
CA LEU A 136 7.38 17.60 -17.73
C LEU A 136 7.08 17.66 -16.24
N ASN A 137 5.90 18.10 -15.88
CA ASN A 137 5.46 18.23 -14.49
C ASN A 137 4.16 17.47 -14.29
N ASP A 138 3.85 17.15 -13.03
CA ASP A 138 2.63 16.45 -12.65
C ASP A 138 2.46 15.09 -13.36
N VAL A 139 3.58 14.37 -13.54
CA VAL A 139 3.60 13.04 -14.14
C VAL A 139 3.13 12.02 -13.11
N VAL A 140 2.17 11.18 -13.50
CA VAL A 140 1.58 10.14 -12.64
C VAL A 140 1.99 8.72 -13.06
N HIS A 141 2.20 8.51 -14.36
CA HIS A 141 2.68 7.25 -14.91
C HIS A 141 3.68 7.51 -16.01
N PHE A 142 4.63 6.61 -16.17
CA PHE A 142 5.57 6.67 -17.27
C PHE A 142 5.95 5.26 -17.74
N THR A 143 6.36 5.18 -18.98
CA THR A 143 6.94 3.97 -19.57
C THR A 143 7.94 4.37 -20.65
N ALA A 144 8.91 3.53 -20.93
CA ALA A 144 9.97 3.86 -21.87
C ALA A 144 10.47 2.65 -22.63
N ARG A 145 10.80 2.84 -23.90
CA ARG A 145 11.43 1.81 -24.72
C ARG A 145 12.25 2.44 -25.83
N THR A 146 13.47 1.95 -26.02
CA THR A 146 14.33 2.22 -27.20
C THR A 146 14.42 3.71 -27.57
N GLY A 147 14.69 4.58 -26.58
CA GLY A 147 14.88 6.01 -26.79
C GLY A 147 13.61 6.85 -26.74
N ARG A 148 12.42 6.25 -26.69
CA ARG A 148 11.15 6.97 -26.53
C ARG A 148 10.58 6.76 -25.14
N ILE A 149 10.18 7.87 -24.51
CA ILE A 149 9.57 7.92 -23.19
C ILE A 149 8.13 8.38 -23.37
N TYR A 150 7.19 7.68 -22.74
CA TYR A 150 5.80 8.08 -22.65
C TYR A 150 5.46 8.40 -21.20
N VAL A 151 4.82 9.51 -20.99
CA VAL A 151 4.38 9.97 -19.66
C VAL A 151 2.90 10.32 -19.67
N ALA A 152 2.21 10.01 -18.62
CA ALA A 152 0.85 10.46 -18.36
C ALA A 152 0.89 11.60 -17.35
N GLU A 153 0.28 12.72 -17.70
CA GLU A 153 0.13 13.91 -16.85
C GLU A 153 -1.13 13.78 -15.98
N GLN A 154 -1.12 14.34 -14.79
CA GLN A 154 -2.27 14.31 -13.86
C GLN A 154 -3.55 14.86 -14.50
N ALA A 155 -3.45 15.81 -15.43
CA ALA A 155 -4.57 16.34 -16.19
C ALA A 155 -5.12 15.41 -17.28
N GLY A 156 -4.61 14.16 -17.39
CA GLY A 156 -5.03 13.17 -18.36
C GLY A 156 -4.37 13.28 -19.74
N GLY A 157 -3.42 14.20 -19.91
CA GLY A 157 -2.58 14.26 -21.10
C GLY A 157 -1.59 13.10 -21.14
N VAL A 158 -1.27 12.60 -22.34
CA VAL A 158 -0.17 11.66 -22.55
C VAL A 158 0.81 12.26 -23.54
N VAL A 159 2.09 12.24 -23.19
CA VAL A 159 3.16 12.87 -23.96
C VAL A 159 4.20 11.83 -24.32
N ALA A 160 4.66 11.83 -25.56
CA ALA A 160 5.83 11.07 -25.98
C ALA A 160 7.00 12.01 -26.21
N CYS A 161 8.15 11.64 -25.64
CA CYS A 161 9.41 12.34 -25.79
C CYS A 161 10.45 11.43 -26.43
N ASP A 162 11.13 11.92 -27.46
CA ASP A 162 12.36 11.30 -27.97
C ASP A 162 13.54 12.03 -27.33
N GLU A 163 14.17 11.42 -26.36
CA GLU A 163 15.32 11.89 -25.59
C GLU A 163 15.21 13.32 -25.02
N GLU A 164 14.93 14.31 -25.84
CA GLU A 164 14.99 15.73 -25.47
C GLU A 164 13.79 16.56 -25.93
N GLU A 165 13.01 16.07 -26.88
CA GLU A 165 11.93 16.83 -27.48
C GLU A 165 10.59 16.08 -27.36
N ILE A 166 9.53 16.83 -27.09
CA ILE A 166 8.17 16.29 -27.18
C ILE A 166 7.86 16.09 -28.66
N VAL A 167 7.67 14.82 -29.05
CA VAL A 167 7.38 14.44 -30.44
C VAL A 167 5.91 14.22 -30.68
N TRP A 168 5.14 13.91 -29.64
CA TRP A 168 3.73 13.66 -29.72
C TRP A 168 3.01 14.00 -28.42
N ARG A 169 1.74 14.40 -28.54
CA ARG A 169 0.88 14.67 -27.40
C ARG A 169 -0.56 14.24 -27.69
N ARG A 170 -1.10 13.42 -26.81
CA ARG A 170 -2.52 13.13 -26.68
C ARG A 170 -3.08 14.07 -25.60
N PRO A 171 -3.94 15.04 -25.96
CA PRO A 171 -4.57 15.89 -24.94
C PRO A 171 -5.51 15.07 -24.05
N GLY A 172 -5.66 15.49 -22.80
CA GLY A 172 -6.72 15.01 -21.92
C GLY A 172 -8.09 15.28 -22.54
N ARG A 173 -9.06 14.40 -22.30
CA ARG A 173 -10.39 14.45 -22.90
C ARG A 173 -11.40 14.98 -21.89
N GLY A 174 -12.44 15.62 -22.44
CA GLY A 174 -13.51 16.23 -21.65
C GLY A 174 -13.17 17.60 -21.10
N ASP A 175 -14.20 18.35 -20.70
CA ASP A 175 -14.07 19.72 -20.19
C ASP A 175 -13.44 19.79 -18.78
N HIS A 176 -13.46 18.68 -18.07
CA HIS A 176 -12.95 18.53 -16.71
C HIS A 176 -11.70 17.66 -16.61
N GLY A 177 -11.13 17.26 -17.78
CA GLY A 177 -10.01 16.34 -17.85
C GLY A 177 -10.44 14.89 -17.69
N GLU A 178 -9.45 14.03 -17.59
CA GLU A 178 -9.59 12.59 -17.34
C GLU A 178 -8.41 12.12 -16.50
N ARG A 179 -8.53 10.96 -15.88
CA ARG A 179 -7.45 10.32 -15.15
C ARG A 179 -6.91 9.16 -15.98
N ILE A 180 -5.61 9.14 -16.21
CA ILE A 180 -4.93 7.94 -16.74
C ILE A 180 -4.68 7.01 -15.56
N THR A 181 -5.21 5.80 -15.61
CA THR A 181 -5.12 4.79 -14.55
C THR A 181 -4.09 3.72 -14.83
N GLY A 182 -3.57 3.66 -16.05
CA GLY A 182 -2.50 2.75 -16.43
C GLY A 182 -1.86 3.16 -17.75
N LEU A 183 -0.57 2.90 -17.88
CA LEU A 183 0.23 3.20 -19.05
C LEU A 183 1.28 2.11 -19.24
N GLY A 184 1.41 1.55 -20.44
CA GLY A 184 2.40 0.52 -20.72
C GLY A 184 2.68 0.34 -22.20
N LEU A 185 3.60 -0.56 -22.51
CA LEU A 185 4.00 -0.89 -23.86
C LEU A 185 3.82 -2.39 -24.14
N THR A 186 3.38 -2.72 -25.33
CA THR A 186 3.40 -4.10 -25.81
C THR A 186 4.82 -4.46 -26.27
N ARG A 187 5.05 -5.73 -26.58
CA ARG A 187 6.34 -6.21 -27.07
C ARG A 187 6.84 -5.49 -28.33
N GLU A 188 5.96 -5.15 -29.24
CA GLU A 188 6.31 -4.38 -30.46
C GLU A 188 6.45 -2.87 -30.19
N GLY A 189 6.24 -2.42 -28.95
CA GLY A 189 6.35 -1.02 -28.54
C GLY A 189 5.11 -0.18 -28.85
N ARG A 190 3.94 -0.81 -29.01
CA ARG A 190 2.67 -0.09 -29.08
C ARG A 190 2.30 0.39 -27.69
N LEU A 191 1.89 1.65 -27.61
CA LEU A 191 1.46 2.24 -26.35
C LEU A 191 0.02 1.82 -26.05
N PHE A 192 -0.23 1.26 -24.89
CA PHE A 192 -1.57 1.14 -24.35
C PHE A 192 -1.75 2.02 -23.12
N LEU A 193 -2.97 2.49 -22.94
CA LEU A 193 -3.35 3.23 -21.75
C LEU A 193 -4.79 2.88 -21.35
N THR A 194 -5.04 2.99 -20.06
CA THR A 194 -6.40 2.98 -19.50
C THR A 194 -6.70 4.34 -18.91
N ARG A 195 -7.90 4.80 -19.12
CA ARG A 195 -8.36 6.09 -18.63
C ARG A 195 -9.72 5.99 -17.94
N GLU A 196 -9.94 6.87 -17.01
CA GLU A 196 -11.19 7.05 -16.31
C GLU A 196 -11.72 8.46 -16.59
N GLY A 197 -12.91 8.56 -17.14
CA GLY A 197 -13.58 9.84 -17.36
C GLY A 197 -14.31 10.28 -16.10
N HIS A 198 -14.36 11.57 -15.84
CA HIS A 198 -15.22 12.10 -14.80
C HIS A 198 -16.66 12.19 -15.29
N ALA A 199 -17.56 11.40 -14.71
CA ALA A 199 -18.98 11.49 -14.99
C ALA A 199 -19.55 12.77 -14.38
N LEU A 200 -19.97 13.70 -15.24
CA LEU A 200 -20.54 14.98 -14.83
C LEU A 200 -22.05 14.98 -14.79
N VAL A 201 -22.69 13.95 -15.30
CA VAL A 201 -24.15 13.85 -15.45
C VAL A 201 -24.65 12.63 -14.70
N ALA A 202 -25.73 12.82 -13.94
CA ALA A 202 -26.41 11.72 -13.27
C ALA A 202 -26.90 10.67 -14.28
N GLY A 203 -26.36 9.48 -14.21
CA GLY A 203 -26.70 8.35 -15.09
C GLY A 203 -25.65 8.06 -16.16
N ASP A 204 -24.64 8.90 -16.35
CA ASP A 204 -23.44 8.51 -17.07
C ASP A 204 -22.56 7.72 -16.08
N GLU A 205 -22.33 6.45 -16.39
CA GLU A 205 -21.32 5.66 -15.71
C GLU A 205 -19.96 6.31 -15.96
N GLU A 206 -19.10 6.31 -14.94
CA GLU A 206 -17.68 6.64 -15.12
C GLU A 206 -17.14 5.74 -16.24
N ALA A 207 -16.86 6.32 -17.40
CA ALA A 207 -16.36 5.55 -18.52
C ALA A 207 -14.90 5.19 -18.27
N ILE A 208 -14.62 3.91 -18.02
CA ILE A 208 -13.27 3.37 -18.05
C ILE A 208 -13.02 2.87 -19.46
N GLU A 209 -12.06 3.45 -20.14
CA GLU A 209 -11.73 3.08 -21.52
C GLU A 209 -10.29 2.60 -21.62
N PHE A 210 -10.09 1.65 -22.51
CA PHE A 210 -8.78 1.20 -22.98
C PHE A 210 -8.48 1.79 -24.34
N GLU A 211 -7.26 2.25 -24.54
CA GLU A 211 -6.76 2.74 -25.83
C GLU A 211 -5.44 2.04 -26.17
N LEU A 212 -5.30 1.61 -27.43
CA LEU A 212 -4.05 1.13 -28.02
C LEU A 212 -3.62 2.06 -29.15
N TRP A 213 -2.36 2.51 -29.08
CA TRP A 213 -1.78 3.46 -30.00
C TRP A 213 -0.57 2.85 -30.71
N SER A 214 -0.43 3.09 -32.00
CA SER A 214 0.73 2.69 -32.78
C SER A 214 1.16 3.83 -33.71
N ASN A 215 2.45 4.19 -33.69
CA ASN A 215 2.97 5.30 -34.48
C ASN A 215 2.16 6.60 -34.29
N ASP A 216 1.81 6.92 -33.06
CA ASP A 216 1.07 8.11 -32.67
C ASP A 216 -0.40 8.16 -33.20
N GLU A 217 -0.91 7.04 -33.73
CA GLU A 217 -2.28 6.89 -34.21
C GLU A 217 -3.06 5.90 -33.33
N LEU A 218 -4.29 6.28 -32.97
CA LEU A 218 -5.21 5.42 -32.22
C LEU A 218 -5.64 4.22 -33.08
N GLN A 219 -5.33 3.03 -32.64
CA GLN A 219 -5.68 1.78 -33.33
C GLN A 219 -6.98 1.19 -32.82
N VAL A 220 -7.11 1.09 -31.49
CA VAL A 220 -8.24 0.46 -30.81
C VAL A 220 -8.67 1.33 -29.65
N ARG A 221 -9.98 1.42 -29.45
CA ARG A 221 -10.61 1.97 -28.24
C ARG A 221 -11.85 1.18 -27.93
N TYR A 222 -12.02 0.83 -26.67
CA TYR A 222 -13.25 0.20 -26.20
C TYR A 222 -13.48 0.50 -24.72
N ASP A 223 -14.74 0.43 -24.33
CA ASP A 223 -15.15 0.57 -22.94
C ASP A 223 -14.64 -0.63 -22.14
N GLN A 224 -14.10 -0.35 -20.98
CA GLN A 224 -13.64 -1.33 -20.03
C GLN A 224 -14.25 -1.00 -18.67
N ARG A 225 -14.71 -2.02 -17.95
CA ARG A 225 -15.33 -1.79 -16.62
C ARG A 225 -14.38 -2.00 -15.46
N MET A 226 -13.14 -2.38 -15.77
CA MET A 226 -12.11 -2.78 -14.80
C MET A 226 -10.96 -1.77 -14.86
N ARG A 227 -10.38 -1.45 -13.70
CA ARG A 227 -9.18 -0.62 -13.62
C ARG A 227 -7.94 -1.46 -13.77
N LEU A 228 -7.03 -1.04 -14.64
CA LEU A 228 -5.71 -1.64 -14.75
C LEU A 228 -4.89 -1.27 -13.51
N LEU A 229 -4.39 -2.28 -12.80
CA LEU A 229 -3.54 -2.09 -11.62
C LEU A 229 -2.08 -2.37 -11.94
N THR A 230 -1.81 -3.36 -12.78
CA THR A 230 -0.45 -3.76 -13.13
C THR A 230 -0.37 -4.25 -14.56
N SER A 231 0.79 -4.12 -15.16
CA SER A 231 1.05 -4.64 -16.51
C SER A 231 2.51 -4.98 -16.69
N GLU A 232 2.78 -6.04 -17.46
CA GLU A 232 4.13 -6.43 -17.84
C GLU A 232 4.20 -6.84 -19.31
N GLU A 233 5.34 -6.56 -19.94
CA GLU A 233 5.61 -6.98 -21.32
C GLU A 233 5.63 -8.51 -21.41
N SER A 234 4.99 -9.07 -22.42
CA SER A 234 4.93 -10.50 -22.65
C SER A 234 5.40 -10.85 -24.08
N PRO A 235 5.81 -12.10 -24.33
CA PRO A 235 6.24 -12.51 -25.67
C PRO A 235 5.22 -12.28 -26.79
N LEU A 236 3.92 -12.22 -26.46
CA LEU A 236 2.82 -12.05 -27.41
C LEU A 236 2.16 -10.66 -27.34
N GLY A 237 2.66 -9.75 -26.50
CA GLY A 237 2.09 -8.41 -26.32
C GLY A 237 2.33 -7.90 -24.90
N ALA A 238 1.33 -7.96 -24.03
CA ALA A 238 1.44 -7.63 -22.60
C ALA A 238 0.50 -8.49 -21.75
N ILE A 239 0.82 -8.68 -20.48
CA ILE A 239 -0.07 -9.23 -19.46
C ILE A 239 -0.61 -8.06 -18.65
N LEU A 240 -1.90 -8.05 -18.40
CA LEU A 240 -2.62 -6.99 -17.71
C LEU A 240 -3.34 -7.57 -16.49
N GLY A 241 -3.16 -6.98 -15.32
CA GLY A 241 -3.86 -7.35 -14.09
C GLY A 241 -4.82 -6.24 -13.65
N PHE A 242 -6.04 -6.62 -13.28
CA PHE A 242 -7.15 -5.72 -13.02
C PHE A 242 -7.64 -5.75 -11.56
N ASP A 243 -8.41 -4.72 -11.19
CA ASP A 243 -8.99 -4.54 -9.85
C ASP A 243 -10.10 -5.54 -9.52
N ASP A 244 -10.75 -6.14 -10.53
CA ASP A 244 -11.74 -7.20 -10.35
C ASP A 244 -11.11 -8.60 -10.16
N GLY A 245 -9.77 -8.68 -10.22
CA GLY A 245 -9.01 -9.92 -10.07
C GLY A 245 -8.82 -10.70 -11.36
N THR A 246 -9.18 -10.16 -12.50
CA THR A 246 -8.92 -10.82 -13.79
C THR A 246 -7.53 -10.48 -14.31
N VAL A 247 -6.92 -11.45 -15.00
CA VAL A 247 -5.64 -11.31 -15.69
C VAL A 247 -5.87 -11.59 -17.17
N HIS A 248 -5.50 -10.63 -17.99
CA HIS A 248 -5.70 -10.70 -19.43
C HIS A 248 -4.37 -10.65 -20.19
N ARG A 249 -4.32 -11.32 -21.34
CA ARG A 249 -3.30 -11.10 -22.35
C ARG A 249 -3.79 -10.08 -23.36
N LEU A 250 -3.05 -9.01 -23.51
CA LEU A 250 -3.22 -8.06 -24.59
C LEU A 250 -2.33 -8.48 -25.76
N PHE A 251 -2.93 -8.75 -26.91
CA PHE A 251 -2.19 -9.01 -28.16
C PHE A 251 -1.83 -7.72 -28.89
N GLU A 252 -0.89 -7.81 -29.81
CA GLU A 252 -0.43 -6.66 -30.60
C GLU A 252 -1.54 -6.02 -31.46
N ASP A 253 -2.57 -6.76 -31.85
CA ASP A 253 -3.71 -6.22 -32.61
C ASP A 253 -4.75 -5.52 -31.72
N GLY A 254 -4.55 -5.51 -30.40
CA GLY A 254 -5.45 -4.91 -29.42
C GLY A 254 -6.55 -5.85 -28.92
N THR A 255 -6.56 -7.10 -29.35
CA THR A 255 -7.47 -8.08 -28.77
C THR A 255 -7.01 -8.50 -27.37
N MET A 256 -7.97 -8.78 -26.49
CA MET A 256 -7.69 -9.26 -25.14
C MET A 256 -8.27 -10.66 -24.92
N GLU A 257 -7.52 -11.49 -24.23
CA GLU A 257 -7.91 -12.83 -23.80
C GLU A 257 -7.80 -12.93 -22.28
N GLU A 258 -8.88 -13.28 -21.60
CA GLU A 258 -8.86 -13.59 -20.18
C GLU A 258 -8.14 -14.92 -19.96
N LEU A 259 -7.10 -14.91 -19.10
CA LEU A 259 -6.28 -16.07 -18.81
C LEU A 259 -6.62 -16.68 -17.46
N LEU A 260 -6.89 -15.83 -16.47
CA LEU A 260 -7.00 -16.22 -15.08
C LEU A 260 -7.93 -15.26 -14.34
N ALA A 261 -8.73 -15.78 -13.40
CA ALA A 261 -9.51 -15.00 -12.46
C ALA A 261 -9.07 -15.39 -11.02
N THR A 262 -8.53 -14.44 -10.28
CA THR A 262 -8.02 -14.65 -8.92
C THR A 262 -9.08 -14.39 -7.85
N GLY A 263 -10.08 -13.56 -8.17
CA GLY A 263 -11.16 -13.17 -7.26
C GLY A 263 -10.85 -11.97 -6.36
N HIS A 264 -9.65 -11.43 -6.43
CA HIS A 264 -9.19 -10.23 -5.69
C HIS A 264 -8.28 -9.38 -6.59
N PRO A 265 -8.12 -8.07 -6.33
CA PRO A 265 -7.26 -7.20 -7.13
C PRO A 265 -5.86 -7.78 -7.36
N VAL A 266 -5.37 -7.64 -8.60
CA VAL A 266 -4.06 -8.15 -9.00
C VAL A 266 -3.00 -7.09 -8.75
N PHE A 267 -2.01 -7.40 -7.91
CA PHE A 267 -0.93 -6.46 -7.55
C PHE A 267 0.27 -6.54 -8.47
N SER A 268 0.60 -7.74 -8.94
CA SER A 268 1.71 -7.98 -9.85
C SER A 268 1.36 -9.12 -10.81
N CYS A 269 1.86 -9.05 -12.02
CA CYS A 269 1.69 -10.12 -13.02
C CYS A 269 2.96 -10.26 -13.85
N ALA A 270 3.20 -11.46 -14.39
CA ALA A 270 4.35 -11.74 -15.24
C ALA A 270 4.06 -12.93 -16.16
N GLU A 271 4.78 -13.02 -17.28
CA GLU A 271 4.77 -14.20 -18.15
C GLU A 271 6.18 -14.71 -18.41
N HIS A 272 6.45 -15.95 -18.05
CA HIS A 272 7.72 -16.60 -18.28
C HIS A 272 7.53 -17.97 -18.96
N ARG A 273 8.06 -18.10 -20.18
CA ARG A 273 8.01 -19.35 -20.98
C ARG A 273 6.60 -19.92 -21.15
N GLY A 274 5.61 -19.03 -21.29
CA GLY A 274 4.20 -19.43 -21.47
C GLY A 274 3.44 -19.71 -20.16
N GLU A 275 4.10 -19.66 -19.02
CA GLU A 275 3.46 -19.67 -17.71
C GLU A 275 3.16 -18.23 -17.29
N VAL A 276 1.90 -17.94 -17.02
CA VAL A 276 1.46 -16.64 -16.52
C VAL A 276 1.30 -16.72 -15.02
N LEU A 277 1.85 -15.74 -14.32
CA LEU A 277 1.83 -15.58 -12.88
C LEU A 277 1.06 -14.31 -12.53
N ALA A 278 0.34 -14.33 -11.41
CA ALA A 278 -0.32 -13.16 -10.86
C ALA A 278 -0.34 -13.25 -9.33
N SER A 279 0.02 -12.15 -8.67
CA SER A 279 -0.17 -12.02 -7.22
C SER A 279 -1.48 -11.29 -6.93
N SER A 280 -2.23 -11.80 -5.97
CA SER A 280 -3.52 -11.26 -5.60
C SER A 280 -3.85 -11.66 -4.18
N TRP A 281 -4.14 -10.68 -3.31
CA TRP A 281 -4.36 -10.91 -1.90
C TRP A 281 -3.17 -11.67 -1.28
N PHE A 282 -3.40 -12.77 -0.59
CA PHE A 282 -2.34 -13.62 0.00
C PHE A 282 -1.88 -14.75 -0.93
N TYR A 283 -2.19 -14.69 -2.23
CA TYR A 283 -1.92 -15.79 -3.13
C TYR A 283 -1.05 -15.38 -4.32
N ILE A 284 -0.22 -16.31 -4.74
CA ILE A 284 0.33 -16.33 -6.10
C ILE A 284 -0.47 -17.33 -6.90
N HIS A 285 -1.05 -16.89 -7.98
CA HIS A 285 -1.76 -17.71 -8.94
C HIS A 285 -0.91 -17.92 -10.18
N GLY A 286 -1.04 -19.07 -10.79
CA GLY A 286 -0.39 -19.34 -12.07
C GLY A 286 -1.25 -20.16 -13.01
N ILE A 287 -0.98 -20.04 -14.29
CA ILE A 287 -1.56 -20.88 -15.33
C ILE A 287 -0.45 -21.34 -16.29
N LEU A 288 -0.38 -22.65 -16.52
CA LEU A 288 0.52 -23.28 -17.47
C LEU A 288 -0.24 -24.33 -18.27
N ASP A 289 -0.23 -24.22 -19.60
CA ASP A 289 -0.92 -25.16 -20.52
C ASP A 289 -2.40 -25.40 -20.15
N GLY A 290 -3.08 -24.37 -19.66
CA GLY A 290 -4.49 -24.43 -19.23
C GLY A 290 -4.72 -25.04 -17.85
N VAL A 291 -3.67 -25.42 -17.13
CA VAL A 291 -3.74 -25.87 -15.74
C VAL A 291 -3.47 -24.70 -14.81
N THR A 292 -4.46 -24.35 -14.00
CA THR A 292 -4.32 -23.30 -12.96
C THR A 292 -3.83 -23.90 -11.66
N TRP A 293 -2.99 -23.15 -10.96
CA TRP A 293 -2.50 -23.49 -9.62
C TRP A 293 -2.42 -22.24 -8.75
N LYS A 294 -2.33 -22.41 -7.45
CA LYS A 294 -2.13 -21.31 -6.50
C LYS A 294 -1.26 -21.73 -5.32
N VAL A 295 -0.55 -20.74 -4.79
CA VAL A 295 0.26 -20.83 -3.57
C VAL A 295 -0.20 -19.75 -2.63
N GLU A 296 -0.30 -20.06 -1.34
CA GLU A 296 -0.62 -19.09 -0.29
C GLU A 296 0.68 -18.53 0.31
N HIS A 297 0.72 -17.22 0.50
CA HIS A 297 1.77 -16.50 1.23
C HIS A 297 1.20 -15.94 2.53
N GLN A 298 2.02 -15.76 3.56
CA GLN A 298 1.53 -15.21 4.83
C GLN A 298 1.24 -13.71 4.75
N GLY A 299 2.04 -12.97 3.96
CA GLY A 299 1.76 -11.58 3.58
C GLY A 299 1.17 -11.47 2.16
N MET A 300 0.92 -10.26 1.70
CA MET A 300 0.50 -10.00 0.31
C MET A 300 1.73 -10.02 -0.61
N PRO A 301 1.90 -11.03 -1.48
CA PRO A 301 3.12 -11.20 -2.28
C PRO A 301 3.18 -10.23 -3.47
N GLU A 302 3.30 -8.94 -3.20
CA GLU A 302 3.32 -7.90 -4.23
C GLU A 302 4.60 -7.91 -5.09
N MET A 303 5.70 -8.42 -4.52
CA MET A 303 7.00 -8.46 -5.19
C MET A 303 7.27 -9.85 -5.77
N LEU A 304 7.28 -9.96 -7.08
CA LEU A 304 7.60 -11.16 -7.83
C LEU A 304 8.88 -10.94 -8.64
N CYS A 305 9.95 -11.70 -8.36
CA CYS A 305 11.22 -11.65 -9.06
C CYS A 305 11.53 -13.01 -9.67
N TYR A 306 11.53 -13.10 -10.99
CA TYR A 306 11.78 -14.35 -11.71
C TYR A 306 13.18 -14.41 -12.27
N HIS A 307 13.90 -15.48 -11.96
CA HIS A 307 15.21 -15.78 -12.52
C HIS A 307 15.08 -16.71 -13.73
N SER A 308 15.18 -16.17 -14.94
CA SER A 308 14.87 -16.89 -16.18
C SER A 308 15.79 -18.07 -16.47
N LYS A 309 17.09 -17.98 -16.12
CA LYS A 309 18.09 -19.04 -16.34
C LYS A 309 17.92 -20.20 -15.36
N LEU A 310 17.77 -19.90 -14.07
CA LEU A 310 17.61 -20.91 -13.01
C LEU A 310 16.17 -21.41 -12.91
N ARG A 311 15.20 -20.66 -13.46
CA ARG A 311 13.76 -20.89 -13.32
C ARG A 311 13.32 -20.90 -11.85
N LEU A 312 13.79 -19.91 -11.12
CA LEU A 312 13.41 -19.68 -9.73
C LEU A 312 12.52 -18.45 -9.66
N LEU A 313 11.44 -18.52 -8.91
CA LEU A 313 10.62 -17.36 -8.55
C LEU A 313 10.90 -17.03 -7.08
N VAL A 314 11.44 -15.83 -6.86
CA VAL A 314 11.58 -15.24 -5.53
C VAL A 314 10.41 -14.28 -5.34
N PHE A 315 9.75 -14.35 -4.20
CA PHE A 315 8.62 -13.49 -3.92
C PHE A 315 8.58 -13.08 -2.45
N ALA A 316 8.05 -11.90 -2.22
CA ALA A 316 7.89 -11.33 -0.90
C ALA A 316 6.70 -10.39 -0.87
N GLY A 317 6.24 -10.06 0.32
CA GLY A 317 5.18 -9.11 0.57
C GLY A 317 4.90 -8.98 2.04
N ASP A 318 4.09 -7.99 2.40
CA ASP A 318 3.73 -7.67 3.77
C ASP A 318 2.19 -7.62 3.91
N ASP A 319 1.69 -7.96 5.05
CA ASP A 319 0.26 -7.86 5.37
C ASP A 319 -0.18 -6.42 5.76
N GLN A 320 0.76 -5.46 5.73
CA GLN A 320 0.57 -4.05 6.09
C GLN A 320 0.12 -3.84 7.55
N ASN A 321 0.33 -4.83 8.42
CA ASN A 321 -0.01 -4.75 9.82
C ASN A 321 1.26 -4.68 10.68
N ASP A 322 1.49 -3.54 11.32
CA ASP A 322 2.69 -3.28 12.14
C ASP A 322 2.84 -4.20 13.36
N TYR A 323 1.77 -4.93 13.72
CA TYR A 323 1.76 -5.84 14.88
C TYR A 323 2.05 -7.30 14.52
N THR A 324 2.22 -7.61 13.25
CA THR A 324 2.57 -8.97 12.80
C THR A 324 4.08 -9.13 12.68
N ASN A 325 4.53 -10.39 12.76
CA ASN A 325 5.92 -10.71 12.53
C ASN A 325 6.28 -10.48 11.06
N PRO A 326 7.57 -10.22 10.76
CA PRO A 326 8.04 -10.15 9.38
C PRO A 326 7.73 -11.44 8.61
N GLU A 327 7.32 -11.29 7.35
CA GLU A 327 7.02 -12.40 6.48
C GLU A 327 8.27 -12.91 5.77
N PRO A 328 8.42 -14.23 5.59
CA PRO A 328 9.59 -14.78 4.92
C PRO A 328 9.61 -14.42 3.44
N ILE A 329 10.82 -14.31 2.87
CA ILE A 329 10.98 -14.31 1.42
C ILE A 329 10.82 -15.75 0.94
N GLY A 330 9.85 -15.98 0.06
CA GLY A 330 9.57 -17.28 -0.52
C GLY A 330 10.38 -17.56 -1.79
N LEU A 331 10.69 -18.83 -2.01
CA LEU A 331 11.32 -19.33 -3.23
C LEU A 331 10.51 -20.48 -3.80
N MET A 332 10.30 -20.44 -5.10
CA MET A 332 9.65 -21.50 -5.86
C MET A 332 10.56 -21.95 -7.01
N ASP A 333 10.86 -23.24 -7.07
CA ASP A 333 11.52 -23.83 -8.24
C ASP A 333 10.48 -24.14 -9.32
N MET A 334 10.46 -23.34 -10.37
CA MET A 334 9.56 -23.50 -11.51
C MET A 334 9.91 -24.69 -12.41
N ASN A 335 11.02 -25.41 -12.14
CA ASN A 335 11.31 -26.69 -12.79
C ASN A 335 10.51 -27.83 -12.15
N GLU A 336 10.10 -27.70 -10.90
CA GLU A 336 9.23 -28.66 -10.24
C GLU A 336 7.81 -28.59 -10.85
N GLY A 337 7.16 -29.75 -10.93
CA GLY A 337 5.80 -29.85 -11.48
C GLY A 337 4.74 -29.28 -10.53
N ILE A 338 3.55 -29.02 -11.10
CA ILE A 338 2.34 -28.74 -10.34
C ILE A 338 1.95 -30.03 -9.59
N VAL A 339 1.63 -29.89 -8.30
CA VAL A 339 1.19 -31.00 -7.43
C VAL A 339 -0.22 -30.71 -6.90
N GLU A 340 -0.91 -31.74 -6.45
CA GLU A 340 -2.20 -31.59 -5.78
C GLU A 340 -2.02 -31.70 -4.27
N ALA A 341 -2.56 -30.71 -3.53
CA ALA A 341 -2.56 -30.67 -2.08
C ALA A 341 -3.97 -30.43 -1.52
N ASP A 342 -4.18 -30.71 -0.25
CA ASP A 342 -5.38 -30.28 0.44
C ASP A 342 -5.30 -28.75 0.69
N THR A 343 -6.44 -28.10 0.71
CA THR A 343 -6.50 -26.63 0.95
C THR A 343 -5.94 -26.22 2.31
N SER A 344 -5.95 -27.14 3.28
CA SER A 344 -5.34 -26.94 4.60
C SER A 344 -3.81 -26.93 4.58
N ASP A 345 -3.19 -27.41 3.52
CA ASP A 345 -1.74 -27.55 3.44
C ASP A 345 -1.07 -26.36 2.72
N LEU A 346 -1.85 -25.49 2.09
CA LEU A 346 -1.31 -24.37 1.30
C LEU A 346 -0.54 -23.34 2.14
N SER A 347 -0.93 -23.15 3.40
CA SER A 347 -0.27 -22.23 4.32
C SER A 347 0.81 -22.87 5.20
N GLN A 348 1.01 -24.19 5.09
CA GLN A 348 1.90 -24.93 6.00
C GLN A 348 3.37 -24.96 5.55
N TRP A 349 3.67 -24.57 4.33
CA TRP A 349 5.02 -24.67 3.80
C TRP A 349 6.04 -23.71 4.47
N PHE A 350 5.59 -22.62 5.10
CA PHE A 350 6.44 -21.78 5.93
C PHE A 350 6.80 -22.43 7.28
N GLN A 351 5.98 -23.37 7.75
CA GLN A 351 6.15 -23.99 9.05
C GLN A 351 7.12 -25.19 9.02
N VAL A 352 7.47 -25.68 7.82
CA VAL A 352 8.26 -26.91 7.66
C VAL A 352 9.74 -26.72 8.01
N ASN A 353 10.27 -25.49 7.93
CA ASN A 353 11.68 -25.22 8.26
C ASN A 353 11.90 -24.77 9.72
N ASP A 354 10.87 -24.30 10.41
CA ASP A 354 10.89 -24.06 11.84
C ASP A 354 10.04 -25.13 12.55
N ALA A 355 10.52 -26.36 12.52
CA ALA A 355 10.06 -27.36 13.48
C ALA A 355 10.64 -27.08 14.89
N ALA A 356 10.53 -25.88 15.36
CA ALA A 356 10.29 -25.65 16.77
C ALA A 356 8.91 -26.27 17.02
N GLN A 357 8.88 -27.49 17.55
CA GLN A 357 7.66 -28.06 18.12
C GLN A 357 7.01 -26.95 18.95
N PRO A 358 5.69 -26.71 18.81
CA PRO A 358 5.03 -25.75 19.65
C PRO A 358 5.40 -26.12 21.07
N LEU A 359 6.12 -25.21 21.74
CA LEU A 359 6.50 -25.38 23.13
C LEU A 359 5.21 -25.74 23.86
N SER A 360 5.21 -26.89 24.55
CA SER A 360 4.08 -27.22 25.41
C SER A 360 3.90 -26.08 26.41
N ALA A 361 2.69 -25.86 26.89
CA ALA A 361 2.46 -24.83 27.91
C ALA A 361 3.44 -24.99 29.09
N GLU A 362 3.86 -26.22 29.40
CA GLU A 362 4.85 -26.55 30.43
C GLU A 362 6.26 -26.09 30.02
N GLU A 363 6.63 -26.10 28.75
CA GLU A 363 7.92 -25.60 28.26
C GLU A 363 7.91 -24.06 28.10
N LEU A 364 6.78 -23.45 27.75
CA LEU A 364 6.60 -22.01 27.71
C LEU A 364 6.68 -21.36 29.11
N TYR A 365 6.32 -22.11 30.16
CA TYR A 365 6.39 -21.67 31.54
C TYR A 365 7.54 -22.30 32.34
N ALA A 366 8.37 -23.15 31.72
CA ALA A 366 9.52 -23.77 32.38
C ALA A 366 10.72 -22.82 32.51
N ASP A 367 10.80 -21.77 31.70
CA ASP A 367 11.81 -20.71 31.82
C ASP A 367 11.33 -19.54 32.68
N ASP A 368 10.96 -19.84 33.95
CA ASP A 368 10.72 -18.82 34.98
C ASP A 368 11.95 -17.92 35.27
N HIS A 369 13.08 -18.16 34.61
CA HIS A 369 14.29 -17.38 34.83
C HIS A 369 14.34 -16.09 34.05
N ASP A 370 13.78 -16.01 32.85
CA ASP A 370 13.86 -14.81 32.03
C ASP A 370 12.91 -13.70 32.50
N VAL A 371 11.73 -14.04 32.99
CA VAL A 371 10.78 -13.04 33.52
C VAL A 371 11.34 -12.36 34.79
N LEU A 372 12.07 -13.11 35.61
CA LEU A 372 12.68 -12.57 36.85
C LEU A 372 13.91 -11.67 36.59
N GLU A 373 14.58 -11.81 35.45
CA GLU A 373 15.72 -10.93 35.10
C GLU A 373 15.27 -9.52 34.70
N HIS A 374 14.05 -9.38 34.19
CA HIS A 374 13.50 -8.07 33.79
C HIS A 374 12.80 -7.31 34.93
N LEU A 375 12.65 -7.92 36.10
CA LEU A 375 12.05 -7.27 37.28
C LEU A 375 13.09 -6.46 38.05
N THR A 376 12.71 -5.26 38.49
CA THR A 376 13.49 -4.44 39.38
C THR A 376 13.71 -5.13 40.72
N GLU A 377 14.73 -4.73 41.51
CA GLU A 377 15.03 -5.33 42.82
C GLU A 377 13.85 -5.22 43.80
N ASP A 378 13.04 -4.15 43.71
CA ASP A 378 11.85 -3.92 44.55
C ASP A 378 10.69 -4.85 44.15
N GLU A 379 10.50 -5.11 42.86
CA GLU A 379 9.52 -6.05 42.36
C GLU A 379 9.87 -7.50 42.72
N ARG A 380 11.15 -7.88 42.64
CA ARG A 380 11.64 -9.19 43.10
C ARG A 380 11.44 -9.39 44.59
N ALA A 381 11.68 -8.33 45.39
CA ALA A 381 11.44 -8.37 46.82
C ALA A 381 9.95 -8.53 47.16
N SER A 382 9.06 -7.89 46.39
CA SER A 382 7.62 -7.99 46.54
C SER A 382 7.10 -9.40 46.23
N LEU A 383 7.54 -10.01 45.12
CA LEU A 383 7.19 -11.38 44.74
C LEU A 383 7.72 -12.39 45.78
N THR A 384 8.93 -12.20 46.28
CA THR A 384 9.50 -13.08 47.32
C THR A 384 8.76 -12.95 48.64
N SER A 385 8.16 -11.79 48.94
CA SER A 385 7.32 -11.58 50.11
C SER A 385 5.93 -12.21 49.97
N MET A 386 5.36 -12.24 48.75
CA MET A 386 4.07 -12.89 48.49
C MET A 386 4.16 -14.42 48.51
N SER A 387 5.31 -15.01 48.14
CA SER A 387 5.49 -16.47 48.20
C SER A 387 5.64 -17.04 49.60
N LYS A 388 5.71 -16.18 50.64
CA LYS A 388 5.75 -16.59 52.04
C LYS A 388 4.41 -16.58 52.77
N SER A 389 3.32 -16.21 52.10
CA SER A 389 2.00 -16.43 52.64
C SER A 389 1.59 -17.87 52.30
N ASP A 390 1.69 -18.78 53.26
CA ASP A 390 1.14 -20.15 53.20
C ASP A 390 -0.39 -20.09 53.05
N VAL A 391 -0.88 -19.91 51.82
CA VAL A 391 -2.23 -20.28 51.46
C VAL A 391 -2.11 -21.68 50.85
N PRO A 392 -2.56 -22.73 51.52
CA PRO A 392 -2.48 -24.07 50.95
C PRO A 392 -3.25 -24.09 49.61
N HIS A 393 -2.63 -24.63 48.59
CA HIS A 393 -3.21 -24.79 47.26
C HIS A 393 -4.56 -25.53 47.29
N ASP A 394 -4.73 -26.44 48.28
CA ASP A 394 -5.96 -27.16 48.55
C ASP A 394 -7.13 -26.27 48.99
N SER A 395 -6.92 -25.08 49.57
CA SER A 395 -7.98 -24.17 49.95
C SER A 395 -8.51 -23.34 48.78
N LEU A 396 -7.69 -23.08 47.77
CA LEU A 396 -8.10 -22.37 46.53
C LEU A 396 -8.92 -23.30 45.64
N MET A 397 -8.52 -24.56 45.50
CA MET A 397 -9.28 -25.56 44.74
C MET A 397 -10.63 -25.91 45.44
N ALA A 398 -10.65 -25.99 46.78
CA ALA A 398 -11.89 -26.19 47.53
C ALA A 398 -12.86 -24.99 47.45
N ALA A 399 -12.36 -23.77 47.26
CA ALA A 399 -13.19 -22.59 47.03
C ALA A 399 -13.76 -22.57 45.60
N MET A 400 -13.04 -23.07 44.61
CA MET A 400 -13.52 -23.17 43.23
C MET A 400 -14.49 -24.32 42.99
N GLU A 401 -14.45 -25.40 43.79
CA GLU A 401 -15.39 -26.52 43.71
C GLU A 401 -16.73 -26.27 44.45
N GLN A 402 -16.81 -25.22 45.28
CA GLN A 402 -18.05 -24.88 46.02
C GLN A 402 -19.05 -24.03 45.22
N ASP A 403 -18.70 -23.52 44.06
CA ASP A 403 -19.57 -22.65 43.26
C ASP A 403 -20.43 -23.36 42.20
N VAL A 404 -20.60 -24.69 42.27
CA VAL A 404 -21.46 -25.43 41.33
C VAL A 404 -22.52 -26.23 42.09
N GLU A 405 -23.44 -25.52 42.81
CA GLU A 405 -24.78 -26.04 43.05
C GLU A 405 -25.85 -24.92 42.94
N PRO A 406 -26.96 -25.15 42.24
CA PRO A 406 -27.98 -24.14 42.03
C PRO A 406 -28.85 -24.00 43.29
N HIS A 407 -28.52 -23.07 44.16
CA HIS A 407 -29.44 -22.67 45.23
C HIS A 407 -30.32 -21.51 44.76
N SER A 408 -31.58 -21.84 44.53
CA SER A 408 -32.69 -20.92 44.57
C SER A 408 -32.80 -20.28 45.97
N GLY A 409 -32.23 -19.09 46.11
CA GLY A 409 -32.35 -18.29 47.31
C GLY A 409 -32.01 -16.85 46.99
N GLN A 410 -33.00 -15.98 46.99
CA GLN A 410 -32.87 -14.54 46.87
C GLN A 410 -31.85 -14.04 47.91
N SER A 411 -30.67 -13.68 47.49
CA SER A 411 -29.81 -12.78 48.25
C SER A 411 -30.37 -11.36 48.10
N PRO A 412 -30.54 -10.61 49.18
CA PRO A 412 -30.95 -9.22 49.07
C PRO A 412 -29.90 -8.43 48.30
N MET A 413 -30.33 -7.64 47.32
CA MET A 413 -29.48 -6.66 46.67
C MET A 413 -28.82 -5.78 47.74
N PRO A 414 -27.54 -5.47 47.64
CA PRO A 414 -26.91 -4.50 48.53
C PRO A 414 -27.69 -3.19 48.46
N SER A 415 -27.87 -2.57 49.62
CA SER A 415 -28.59 -1.30 49.71
C SER A 415 -27.76 -0.21 49.04
N ASP A 416 -28.42 0.84 48.56
CA ASP A 416 -27.76 2.01 47.97
C ASP A 416 -26.71 2.63 48.92
N ASP A 417 -26.86 2.46 50.22
CA ASP A 417 -25.89 2.89 51.23
C ASP A 417 -24.62 2.02 51.25
N ASP A 418 -24.71 0.70 50.99
CA ASP A 418 -23.52 -0.18 50.89
C ASP A 418 -22.73 0.08 49.60
N LEU A 419 -23.40 0.50 48.54
CA LEU A 419 -22.75 0.94 47.28
C LEU A 419 -22.07 2.30 47.43
N LEU A 420 -22.67 3.23 48.17
CA LEU A 420 -22.09 4.54 48.47
C LEU A 420 -20.89 4.43 49.41
N ASP A 421 -20.90 3.56 50.39
CA ASP A 421 -19.76 3.30 51.27
C ASP A 421 -18.60 2.60 50.51
N ALA A 422 -18.90 1.73 49.56
CA ALA A 422 -17.89 1.14 48.68
C ALA A 422 -17.28 2.19 47.70
N LEU A 423 -18.11 3.09 47.17
CA LEU A 423 -17.62 4.20 46.33
C LEU A 423 -16.77 5.20 47.12
N ASN A 424 -17.18 5.56 48.34
CA ASN A 424 -16.42 6.47 49.20
C ASN A 424 -15.10 5.85 49.71
N SER A 425 -14.97 4.54 49.74
CA SER A 425 -13.71 3.86 50.08
C SER A 425 -12.69 3.85 48.91
N VAL A 426 -13.16 4.07 47.68
CA VAL A 426 -12.28 4.24 46.48
C VAL A 426 -11.79 5.69 46.34
N GLU A 427 -12.51 6.67 46.87
CA GLU A 427 -12.07 8.09 46.89
C GLU A 427 -10.93 8.42 47.85
N ALA A 428 -10.43 7.46 48.62
CA ALA A 428 -9.31 7.64 49.54
C ALA A 428 -7.93 7.32 48.90
N LEU A 429 -7.85 7.06 47.61
CA LEU A 429 -6.58 7.13 46.87
C LEU A 429 -6.28 8.61 46.60
N THR A 430 -5.19 9.07 47.11
CA THR A 430 -4.79 10.47 47.24
C THR A 430 -4.94 11.24 45.93
N LEU A 431 -5.67 12.36 45.96
CA LEU A 431 -5.91 13.31 44.89
C LEU A 431 -4.63 13.78 44.15
N GLU A 432 -3.44 13.63 44.75
CA GLU A 432 -2.15 14.03 44.15
C GLU A 432 -1.64 13.00 43.12
N GLU A 433 -1.89 11.67 43.31
CA GLU A 433 -1.48 10.64 42.34
C GLU A 433 -2.40 10.56 41.13
N THR A 434 -3.67 10.96 41.28
CA THR A 434 -4.63 11.01 40.15
C THR A 434 -4.40 12.23 39.26
N ASP A 435 -3.94 13.35 39.79
CA ASP A 435 -3.60 14.54 38.99
C ASP A 435 -2.34 14.32 38.14
N GLU A 436 -1.30 13.65 38.69
CA GLU A 436 -0.11 13.30 37.92
C GLU A 436 -0.40 12.25 36.82
N LEU A 437 -1.30 11.29 37.08
CA LEU A 437 -1.72 10.30 36.09
C LEU A 437 -2.62 10.91 35.01
N LEU A 438 -3.50 11.83 35.40
CA LEU A 438 -4.34 12.58 34.46
C LEU A 438 -3.51 13.55 33.61
N ASP A 439 -2.49 14.19 34.19
CA ASP A 439 -1.54 15.03 33.46
C ASP A 439 -0.66 14.18 32.51
N ALA A 440 -0.21 13.01 32.91
CA ALA A 440 0.53 12.09 32.08
C ALA A 440 -0.33 11.49 30.95
N LEU A 441 -1.59 11.13 31.24
CA LEU A 441 -2.58 10.66 30.25
C LEU A 441 -3.00 11.79 29.31
N SER A 442 -3.16 13.03 29.81
CA SER A 442 -3.46 14.17 28.97
C SER A 442 -2.27 14.60 28.13
N ALA A 443 -1.04 14.45 28.62
CA ALA A 443 0.18 14.70 27.86
C ALA A 443 0.40 13.64 26.77
N SER A 444 0.06 12.37 27.03
CA SER A 444 0.11 11.31 25.99
C SER A 444 -1.08 11.32 25.06
N ALA A 445 -2.26 11.83 25.49
CA ALA A 445 -3.43 12.02 24.65
C ALA A 445 -3.37 13.32 23.81
N SER A 446 -2.40 14.19 24.05
CA SER A 446 -2.12 15.35 23.19
C SER A 446 -1.34 14.98 21.93
N GLU A 447 -1.10 13.68 21.69
CA GLU A 447 -0.62 13.21 20.42
C GLU A 447 -1.71 13.41 19.36
N PHE A 448 -1.58 14.55 18.64
CA PHE A 448 -1.98 14.83 17.29
C PHE A 448 -3.31 14.20 16.80
N ILE A 449 -4.42 14.63 17.36
CA ILE A 449 -5.72 14.30 16.78
C ILE A 449 -6.09 15.45 15.81
N PRO A 450 -6.09 15.23 14.49
CA PRO A 450 -6.44 16.27 13.53
C PRO A 450 -7.89 16.74 13.73
N PRO A 451 -8.24 17.97 13.35
CA PRO A 451 -9.61 18.45 13.40
C PRO A 451 -10.50 17.57 12.51
N ARG A 452 -11.77 17.47 12.82
CA ARG A 452 -12.74 16.76 12.00
C ARG A 452 -13.60 17.76 11.23
N ALA A 453 -13.49 17.73 9.90
CA ALA A 453 -14.38 18.47 9.02
C ALA A 453 -15.76 17.80 8.98
N VAL A 454 -16.82 18.60 9.01
CA VAL A 454 -18.21 18.16 8.81
C VAL A 454 -18.88 19.17 7.87
N ALA A 455 -19.06 18.78 6.61
CA ALA A 455 -19.68 19.59 5.57
C ALA A 455 -21.22 19.56 5.62
N GLY A 456 -21.78 18.63 6.37
CA GLY A 456 -23.22 18.37 6.46
C GLY A 456 -23.70 17.32 5.46
N ASP A 457 -25.00 17.05 5.50
CA ASP A 457 -25.65 16.06 4.64
C ASP A 457 -25.91 16.61 3.23
N ASP A 458 -26.03 15.70 2.25
CA ASP A 458 -26.41 16.05 0.88
C ASP A 458 -27.75 16.78 0.83
N GLN A 459 -27.81 17.85 0.05
CA GLN A 459 -28.96 18.76 -0.02
C GLN A 459 -29.70 18.62 -1.35
N ARG A 460 -31.04 18.75 -1.29
CA ARG A 460 -31.89 18.83 -2.48
C ARG A 460 -32.74 20.07 -2.42
N HIS A 461 -32.66 20.90 -3.46
CA HIS A 461 -33.39 22.17 -3.59
C HIS A 461 -34.13 22.23 -4.92
N VAL A 462 -35.14 23.07 -4.99
CA VAL A 462 -35.86 23.35 -6.25
C VAL A 462 -35.53 24.76 -6.67
N ALA A 463 -35.18 24.97 -7.93
CA ALA A 463 -34.84 26.26 -8.48
C ALA A 463 -36.07 27.21 -8.48
N GLU A 464 -35.80 28.45 -8.22
CA GLU A 464 -36.77 29.52 -8.38
C GLU A 464 -37.05 29.80 -9.88
N ARG A 465 -37.97 30.76 -10.16
CA ARG A 465 -38.37 31.10 -11.54
C ARG A 465 -37.22 31.58 -12.43
N ASP A 466 -36.13 32.04 -11.84
CA ASP A 466 -34.92 32.47 -12.54
C ASP A 466 -33.93 31.33 -12.84
N GLY A 467 -34.32 30.09 -12.57
CA GLY A 467 -33.47 28.88 -12.80
C GLY A 467 -32.34 28.75 -11.79
N THR A 468 -32.40 29.41 -10.64
CA THR A 468 -31.36 29.37 -9.59
C THR A 468 -31.98 29.09 -8.22
N CYS A 469 -31.16 28.63 -7.26
CA CYS A 469 -31.55 28.48 -5.86
C CYS A 469 -30.46 29.04 -4.95
N VAL A 470 -30.83 29.64 -3.82
CA VAL A 470 -29.88 30.04 -2.79
C VAL A 470 -29.73 28.90 -1.79
N VAL A 471 -28.52 28.40 -1.68
CA VAL A 471 -28.15 27.26 -0.82
C VAL A 471 -27.24 27.77 0.30
N LEU A 472 -27.41 27.24 1.51
CA LEU A 472 -26.54 27.51 2.64
C LEU A 472 -25.64 26.28 2.83
N LEU A 473 -24.33 26.47 2.74
CA LEU A 473 -23.32 25.49 3.17
C LEU A 473 -22.95 25.84 4.62
N ASP A 474 -23.00 24.87 5.49
CA ASP A 474 -22.77 25.03 6.93
C ASP A 474 -21.78 24.00 7.46
N GLY A 475 -20.57 24.45 7.77
CA GLY A 475 -19.48 23.63 8.32
C GLY A 475 -19.24 23.84 9.82
N ARG A 476 -20.20 24.45 10.55
CA ARG A 476 -20.03 24.76 11.99
C ARG A 476 -20.00 23.50 12.89
N ASP A 477 -20.53 22.39 12.39
CA ASP A 477 -20.49 21.12 13.11
C ASP A 477 -19.10 20.45 13.05
N SER A 478 -18.18 21.05 12.31
CA SER A 478 -16.77 20.68 12.35
C SER A 478 -16.21 20.94 13.74
N TYR A 479 -15.45 20.01 14.26
CA TYR A 479 -14.86 20.13 15.58
C TYR A 479 -13.40 19.67 15.60
N ASP A 480 -12.68 20.25 16.54
CA ASP A 480 -11.33 19.85 16.92
C ASP A 480 -11.39 19.44 18.39
N PRO A 481 -10.90 18.25 18.77
CA PRO A 481 -10.79 17.82 20.17
C PRO A 481 -10.05 18.83 21.05
N GLN A 482 -9.11 19.57 20.48
CA GLN A 482 -8.33 20.62 21.15
C GLN A 482 -8.98 22.01 21.05
N ASN A 483 -10.12 22.12 20.37
CA ASN A 483 -10.91 23.35 20.16
C ASN A 483 -10.11 24.50 19.52
N GLN A 484 -9.22 24.20 18.59
CA GLN A 484 -8.28 25.13 17.97
C GLN A 484 -8.51 25.35 16.47
N ILE A 485 -9.72 25.11 15.95
CA ILE A 485 -10.00 25.38 14.52
C ILE A 485 -9.76 26.86 14.24
N VAL A 486 -8.81 27.15 13.34
CA VAL A 486 -8.43 28.50 12.95
C VAL A 486 -8.95 28.89 11.58
N ARG A 487 -9.28 27.93 10.73
CA ARG A 487 -9.73 28.22 9.37
C ARG A 487 -10.70 27.16 8.85
N TRP A 488 -11.76 27.63 8.18
CA TRP A 488 -12.66 26.88 7.30
C TRP A 488 -12.44 27.36 5.88
N SER A 489 -12.40 26.49 4.90
CA SER A 489 -12.31 26.82 3.49
C SER A 489 -13.25 25.95 2.69
N TRP A 490 -14.14 26.56 1.90
CA TRP A 490 -15.04 25.87 1.00
C TRP A 490 -14.50 25.92 -0.43
N TYR A 491 -14.45 24.78 -1.08
CA TYR A 491 -13.99 24.63 -2.45
C TYR A 491 -15.12 24.14 -3.35
N ASP A 492 -15.09 24.56 -4.61
CA ASP A 492 -15.92 23.99 -5.66
C ASP A 492 -15.27 22.70 -6.23
N GLU A 493 -15.99 22.01 -7.10
CA GLU A 493 -15.55 20.80 -7.80
C GLU A 493 -14.26 20.97 -8.63
N ARG A 494 -13.81 22.20 -8.86
CA ARG A 494 -12.57 22.54 -9.56
C ARG A 494 -11.43 22.86 -8.60
N GLY A 495 -11.61 22.67 -7.31
CA GLY A 495 -10.63 23.01 -6.28
C GLY A 495 -10.46 24.51 -6.05
N ARG A 496 -11.35 25.37 -6.55
CA ARG A 496 -11.28 26.80 -6.34
C ARG A 496 -11.94 27.17 -5.01
N GLU A 497 -11.23 27.88 -4.15
CA GLU A 497 -11.77 28.38 -2.88
C GLU A 497 -12.89 29.41 -3.12
N LEU A 498 -14.07 29.10 -2.58
CA LEU A 498 -15.27 29.93 -2.67
C LEU A 498 -15.40 30.86 -1.49
N ALA A 499 -15.05 30.40 -0.30
CA ALA A 499 -15.15 31.15 0.94
C ALA A 499 -14.23 30.56 2.01
N SER A 500 -13.73 31.42 2.90
CA SER A 500 -12.88 31.07 4.06
C SER A 500 -13.60 31.26 5.40
N VAL A 501 -14.87 30.84 5.47
CA VAL A 501 -15.74 30.97 6.65
C VAL A 501 -16.54 29.70 6.87
N ALA A 502 -16.98 29.46 8.12
CA ALA A 502 -17.72 28.25 8.47
C ALA A 502 -19.06 28.12 7.74
N GLN A 503 -19.71 29.25 7.43
CA GLN A 503 -21.00 29.28 6.71
C GLN A 503 -20.90 30.16 5.48
N VAL A 504 -21.43 29.70 4.34
CA VAL A 504 -21.50 30.46 3.11
C VAL A 504 -22.85 30.28 2.41
N LYS A 505 -23.42 31.34 1.85
CA LYS A 505 -24.60 31.28 0.99
C LYS A 505 -24.17 31.42 -0.45
N LEU A 506 -24.56 30.44 -1.26
CA LEU A 506 -24.26 30.42 -2.69
C LEU A 506 -25.55 30.42 -3.51
N LYS A 507 -25.53 31.12 -4.62
CA LYS A 507 -26.61 31.08 -5.61
C LYS A 507 -26.20 30.11 -6.72
N LEU A 508 -26.89 28.96 -6.80
CA LEU A 508 -26.55 27.86 -7.70
C LEU A 508 -27.58 27.71 -8.81
N PRO A 509 -27.18 27.46 -10.04
CA PRO A 509 -28.09 27.08 -11.14
C PRO A 509 -28.62 25.65 -10.94
N VAL A 510 -29.61 25.27 -11.76
CA VAL A 510 -30.09 23.90 -11.84
C VAL A 510 -28.92 22.96 -12.22
N GLY A 511 -28.75 21.86 -11.46
CA GLY A 511 -27.67 20.89 -11.64
C GLY A 511 -27.24 20.25 -10.34
N ARG A 512 -26.18 19.44 -10.42
CA ARG A 512 -25.49 18.85 -9.27
C ARG A 512 -24.21 19.66 -9.03
N HIS A 513 -23.94 19.99 -7.79
CA HIS A 513 -22.80 20.79 -7.37
C HIS A 513 -22.16 20.07 -6.18
N ARG A 514 -20.89 19.71 -6.28
CA ARG A 514 -20.11 19.16 -5.18
C ARG A 514 -19.30 20.29 -4.54
N PHE A 515 -19.33 20.29 -3.22
CA PHE A 515 -18.53 21.21 -2.41
C PHE A 515 -17.69 20.43 -1.43
N GLU A 516 -16.49 20.91 -1.19
CA GLU A 516 -15.57 20.34 -0.23
C GLU A 516 -15.26 21.37 0.85
N LEU A 517 -15.37 20.96 2.11
CA LEU A 517 -15.01 21.76 3.26
C LEU A 517 -13.67 21.28 3.80
N ARG A 518 -12.71 22.18 3.86
CA ARG A 518 -11.43 21.95 4.53
C ARG A 518 -11.39 22.74 5.83
N VAL A 519 -11.02 22.07 6.91
CA VAL A 519 -10.88 22.66 8.25
C VAL A 519 -9.44 22.52 8.70
N VAL A 520 -8.85 23.61 9.20
CA VAL A 520 -7.44 23.68 9.64
C VAL A 520 -7.41 24.10 11.10
N ASP A 521 -6.59 23.42 11.90
CA ASP A 521 -6.33 23.77 13.30
C ASP A 521 -5.19 24.80 13.46
N GLY A 522 -4.88 25.14 14.72
CA GLY A 522 -3.82 26.10 15.06
C GLY A 522 -2.40 25.58 14.80
N GLU A 523 -2.21 24.27 14.63
CA GLU A 523 -0.93 23.62 14.38
C GLU A 523 -0.70 23.35 12.88
N GLY A 524 -1.71 23.64 12.04
CA GLY A 524 -1.63 23.47 10.60
C GLY A 524 -2.13 22.12 10.10
N SER A 525 -2.62 21.26 10.98
CA SER A 525 -3.28 20.01 10.60
C SER A 525 -4.64 20.30 9.99
N TRP A 526 -5.06 19.49 9.05
CA TRP A 526 -6.32 19.71 8.35
C TRP A 526 -7.01 18.41 7.97
N THR A 527 -8.32 18.49 7.85
CA THR A 527 -9.16 17.44 7.28
C THR A 527 -10.16 18.03 6.29
N MET A 528 -10.71 17.18 5.45
CA MET A 528 -11.71 17.55 4.45
C MET A 528 -12.94 16.68 4.58
N ASP A 529 -14.10 17.25 4.26
CA ASP A 529 -15.36 16.56 4.08
C ASP A 529 -16.10 17.16 2.89
N SER A 530 -17.00 16.42 2.26
CA SER A 530 -17.71 16.87 1.06
C SER A 530 -19.21 16.63 1.14
N LEU A 531 -19.97 17.53 0.52
CA LEU A 531 -21.42 17.37 0.36
C LEU A 531 -21.82 17.63 -1.09
N LEU A 532 -22.93 17.01 -1.50
CA LEU A 532 -23.54 17.19 -2.80
C LEU A 532 -24.81 18.03 -2.69
N VAL A 533 -24.92 19.08 -3.49
CA VAL A 533 -26.13 19.91 -3.61
C VAL A 533 -26.78 19.65 -4.96
N HIS A 534 -28.01 19.17 -4.95
CA HIS A 534 -28.79 18.95 -6.16
C HIS A 534 -29.91 19.98 -6.28
N VAL A 535 -29.82 20.89 -7.27
CA VAL A 535 -30.83 21.90 -7.58
C VAL A 535 -31.69 21.37 -8.74
N LEU A 536 -32.94 21.03 -8.45
CA LEU A 536 -33.92 20.51 -9.41
C LEU A 536 -34.62 21.66 -10.15
N ASP A 537 -34.96 21.41 -11.41
CA ASP A 537 -35.77 22.39 -12.18
C ASP A 537 -37.21 22.43 -11.64
N GLY A 538 -37.65 23.59 -11.21
CA GLY A 538 -39.02 23.81 -10.70
C GLY A 538 -40.12 23.83 -11.78
N SER A 539 -39.76 23.69 -13.06
CA SER A 539 -40.72 23.73 -14.19
C SER A 539 -41.43 22.40 -14.48
N THR A 540 -41.10 21.31 -13.75
CA THR A 540 -41.60 19.93 -13.97
C THR A 540 -42.58 19.45 -12.89
N SER A 541 -43.28 20.33 -12.16
CA SER A 541 -44.35 19.91 -11.24
C SER A 541 -45.73 20.34 -11.73
#